data_1352668567c1ad0cc0058b9f263490eb
#
_entry.id   1352668567c1ad0cc0058b9f263490eb
#
_cell.length_a   1.000
_cell.length_b   1.000
_cell.length_c   1.000
_cell.angle_alpha   90.00
_cell.angle_beta   90.00
_cell.angle_gamma   90.00
#
_symmetry.space_group_name_H-M   'P 1'
#
loop_
_entity.id
_entity.type
_entity.pdbx_description
1 polymer ?
#
loop_
_entity_poly.entity_id
_entity_poly.type
_entity_poly.pdbx_seq_one_letter_code
_entity_poly.pdbx_strand_id
1 'polypeptide(L)'
;MHKGAEQTRPMLQSDMGARHNSIVDHSAEEIANALPGKHCVYSSLRTSLQRYGVNMAEAELFMLCGSMCAEYGGDLKRFGPEKYPEQLQEMAASGGPVIRVEPWVEGVSNETDLLRVLTYGYGTMLHTSSTALTYHDVYVKNYPRGHVIELYGLDLQERMAQVNDSFLLDSSGHAMTYVGSARLDDLMQGIIEYAWLVEQPVPLSPREMHAACAYHIRQYVTGEKVTTDQHVKRGDAGYRAFVGDFHLLEDMEDQEFRAYCHEIYYNLRLGSALHLADYTADYCLLHQATLGPQAQHIIELAQALYADWHKLNLHIYKTGLQLRKHRMPEITERALHLIERQRHMLEELMILTEQAAE
;
A
#
# COMPACT_ATOMS: atom_id res chain seq x y z
N MET A 1 -11.42 -6.15 40.43
CA MET A 1 -11.85 -4.74 40.38
C MET A 1 -10.60 -3.87 40.51
N HIS A 2 -9.98 -3.49 39.42
CA HIS A 2 -8.95 -2.44 39.39
C HIS A 2 -9.35 -1.47 38.28
N LYS A 3 -9.81 -0.29 38.71
CA LYS A 3 -10.05 0.85 37.83
C LYS A 3 -8.71 1.48 37.52
N GLY A 4 -8.23 1.36 36.27
CA GLY A 4 -7.16 2.17 35.73
C GLY A 4 -7.71 3.59 35.46
N ALA A 5 -7.12 4.58 36.09
CA ALA A 5 -7.44 5.96 35.87
C ALA A 5 -6.80 6.45 34.57
N GLU A 6 -7.63 6.86 33.61
CA GLU A 6 -7.23 7.71 32.49
C GLU A 6 -6.70 9.04 33.06
N GLN A 7 -5.40 9.23 32.97
CA GLN A 7 -4.80 10.56 33.19
C GLN A 7 -4.92 11.36 31.88
N THR A 8 -6.05 12.04 31.73
CA THR A 8 -6.19 13.16 30.79
C THR A 8 -5.25 14.28 31.24
N ARG A 9 -4.18 14.54 30.49
CA ARG A 9 -3.37 15.75 30.68
C ARG A 9 -4.24 16.98 30.41
N PRO A 10 -4.23 17.99 31.28
CA PRO A 10 -4.99 19.22 31.05
C PRO A 10 -4.37 19.99 29.87
N MET A 11 -5.19 20.36 28.90
CA MET A 11 -4.85 21.29 27.83
C MET A 11 -4.43 22.62 28.45
N LEU A 12 -3.18 23.03 28.22
CA LEU A 12 -2.71 24.38 28.44
C LEU A 12 -3.26 25.29 27.33
N GLN A 13 -4.36 25.95 27.62
CA GLN A 13 -5.05 26.90 26.71
C GLN A 13 -4.33 28.25 26.53
N SER A 14 -3.14 28.48 27.12
CA SER A 14 -2.53 29.81 27.19
C SER A 14 -1.42 30.13 26.20
N ASP A 15 -0.96 29.17 25.36
CA ASP A 15 0.14 29.44 24.39
C ASP A 15 -0.28 29.44 22.91
N MET A 16 -1.56 29.43 22.62
CA MET A 16 -2.08 29.39 21.24
C MET A 16 -2.05 30.74 20.48
N GLY A 17 -1.57 31.82 21.10
CA GLY A 17 -1.74 33.17 20.52
C GLY A 17 -0.68 33.66 19.54
N ALA A 18 0.48 33.02 19.38
CA ALA A 18 1.61 33.63 18.66
C ALA A 18 2.36 32.74 17.64
N ARG A 19 1.93 31.49 17.41
CA ARG A 19 2.62 30.58 16.45
C ARG A 19 1.72 30.08 15.32
N HIS A 20 0.71 30.84 14.92
CA HIS A 20 -0.41 30.34 14.11
C HIS A 20 -0.21 30.34 12.59
N ASN A 21 0.93 30.73 12.03
CA ASN A 21 0.98 30.97 10.58
C ASN A 21 1.89 30.05 9.75
N SER A 22 2.78 29.30 10.34
CA SER A 22 3.55 28.28 9.62
C SER A 22 4.07 27.21 10.58
N ILE A 23 3.78 25.97 10.28
CA ILE A 23 4.52 24.85 10.84
C ILE A 23 5.29 24.24 9.68
N VAL A 24 6.55 24.56 9.65
CA VAL A 24 7.56 23.79 8.93
C VAL A 24 8.57 23.45 9.98
N ASP A 25 8.69 22.20 10.30
CA ASP A 25 9.99 21.75 10.68
C ASP A 25 10.15 20.24 10.62
N HIS A 26 10.69 19.77 9.53
CA HIS A 26 11.67 18.69 9.56
C HIS A 26 12.62 19.03 8.42
N SER A 27 13.91 19.15 8.75
CA SER A 27 14.93 19.72 7.90
C SER A 27 14.83 19.27 6.43
N ALA A 28 14.82 20.22 5.51
CA ALA A 28 14.80 19.96 4.07
C ALA A 28 15.97 19.05 3.63
N GLU A 29 17.04 18.96 4.41
CA GLU A 29 18.19 18.07 4.16
C GLU A 29 17.85 16.59 4.37
N GLU A 30 16.96 16.23 5.32
CA GLU A 30 16.54 14.84 5.54
C GLU A 30 15.60 14.35 4.45
N ILE A 31 14.88 15.25 3.79
CA ILE A 31 13.91 14.95 2.73
C ILE A 31 14.60 14.75 1.37
N ALA A 32 15.76 15.36 1.15
CA ALA A 32 16.49 15.29 -0.11
C ALA A 32 16.94 13.87 -0.52
N ASN A 33 16.83 12.90 0.39
CA ASN A 33 17.18 11.50 0.18
C ASN A 33 15.97 10.57 -0.06
N ALA A 34 14.81 11.10 -0.40
CA ALA A 34 13.65 10.27 -0.73
C ALA A 34 13.96 9.36 -1.93
N LEU A 35 13.99 8.06 -1.71
CA LEU A 35 14.21 7.07 -2.75
C LEU A 35 12.91 6.75 -3.49
N PRO A 36 12.94 6.59 -4.82
CA PRO A 36 11.79 6.10 -5.55
C PRO A 36 11.29 4.78 -4.99
N GLY A 37 9.97 4.66 -4.88
CA GLY A 37 9.30 3.46 -4.39
C GLY A 37 8.71 2.62 -5.50
N LYS A 38 8.13 1.49 -5.11
CA LYS A 38 7.38 0.58 -5.96
C LYS A 38 5.87 0.73 -5.76
N HIS A 39 5.44 1.27 -4.60
CA HIS A 39 4.04 1.45 -4.23
C HIS A 39 3.84 2.67 -3.34
N CYS A 40 2.85 3.52 -3.65
CA CYS A 40 2.66 4.81 -2.98
C CYS A 40 2.47 4.70 -1.45
N VAL A 41 1.75 3.70 -0.95
CA VAL A 41 1.53 3.49 0.49
C VAL A 41 2.85 3.18 1.20
N TYR A 42 3.57 2.15 0.74
CA TYR A 42 4.77 1.67 1.45
C TYR A 42 5.95 2.63 1.29
N SER A 43 6.08 3.29 0.13
CA SER A 43 7.13 4.29 -0.07
C SER A 43 6.91 5.54 0.78
N SER A 44 5.68 6.03 0.89
CA SER A 44 5.36 7.17 1.76
C SER A 44 5.55 6.82 3.23
N LEU A 45 5.10 5.63 3.65
CA LEU A 45 5.29 5.15 5.02
C LEU A 45 6.78 4.94 5.35
N ARG A 46 7.55 4.33 4.45
CA ARG A 46 9.01 4.20 4.58
C ARG A 46 9.66 5.55 4.85
N THR A 47 9.33 6.56 4.04
CA THR A 47 9.91 7.89 4.18
C THR A 47 9.50 8.56 5.48
N SER A 48 8.22 8.45 5.87
CA SER A 48 7.75 8.94 7.18
C SER A 48 8.49 8.28 8.35
N LEU A 49 8.73 6.97 8.31
CA LEU A 49 9.46 6.24 9.36
C LEU A 49 10.93 6.64 9.43
N GLN A 50 11.59 6.83 8.28
CA GLN A 50 13.01 7.23 8.21
C GLN A 50 13.29 8.54 8.91
N ARG A 51 12.35 9.50 8.92
CA ARG A 51 12.48 10.77 9.67
C ARG A 51 12.64 10.58 11.18
N TYR A 52 12.16 9.47 11.70
CA TYR A 52 12.25 9.12 13.11
C TYR A 52 13.32 8.06 13.38
N GLY A 53 14.24 7.84 12.43
CA GLY A 53 15.36 6.91 12.56
C GLY A 53 14.97 5.44 12.41
N VAL A 54 13.75 5.14 11.96
CA VAL A 54 13.29 3.76 11.72
C VAL A 54 13.46 3.44 10.24
N ASN A 55 14.44 2.61 9.92
CA ASN A 55 14.70 2.16 8.56
C ASN A 55 13.98 0.83 8.31
N MET A 56 12.83 0.90 7.67
CA MET A 56 12.08 -0.26 7.20
C MET A 56 11.98 -0.21 5.68
N ALA A 57 12.24 -1.32 5.02
CA ALA A 57 12.09 -1.43 3.57
C ALA A 57 10.60 -1.58 3.19
N GLU A 58 10.25 -1.22 1.94
CA GLU A 58 8.88 -1.40 1.45
C GLU A 58 8.42 -2.85 1.51
N ALA A 59 9.35 -3.80 1.28
CA ALA A 59 9.05 -5.22 1.40
C ALA A 59 8.65 -5.63 2.82
N GLU A 60 9.33 -5.10 3.84
CA GLU A 60 8.97 -5.32 5.25
C GLU A 60 7.59 -4.74 5.57
N LEU A 61 7.32 -3.50 5.13
CA LEU A 61 6.03 -2.85 5.31
C LEU A 61 4.90 -3.61 4.60
N PHE A 62 5.14 -4.09 3.37
CA PHE A 62 4.19 -4.94 2.65
C PHE A 62 3.85 -6.22 3.43
N MET A 63 4.87 -6.89 3.98
CA MET A 63 4.68 -8.10 4.79
C MET A 63 3.91 -7.81 6.09
N LEU A 64 4.18 -6.69 6.76
CA LEU A 64 3.50 -6.28 7.99
C LEU A 64 2.04 -5.84 7.78
N CYS A 65 1.73 -5.26 6.63
CA CYS A 65 0.37 -4.81 6.32
C CYS A 65 -0.59 -5.93 5.91
N GLY A 66 -0.14 -7.18 5.83
CA GLY A 66 -0.97 -8.27 5.32
C GLY A 66 -1.46 -8.09 3.88
N SER A 67 -0.81 -7.21 3.12
CA SER A 67 -1.23 -6.80 1.77
C SER A 67 -1.15 -7.90 0.72
N MET A 68 -0.49 -9.01 1.05
CA MET A 68 -0.53 -10.23 0.24
C MET A 68 -1.93 -10.86 0.19
N CYS A 69 -2.79 -10.59 1.19
CA CYS A 69 -4.15 -11.11 1.28
C CYS A 69 -5.13 -10.26 0.46
N ALA A 70 -4.95 -10.25 -0.88
CA ALA A 70 -5.90 -9.58 -1.76
C ALA A 70 -7.33 -10.07 -1.56
N GLU A 71 -8.30 -9.17 -1.67
CA GLU A 71 -9.72 -9.40 -1.45
C GLU A 71 -10.49 -9.45 -2.76
N TYR A 72 -11.53 -10.31 -2.78
CA TYR A 72 -12.48 -10.40 -3.89
C TYR A 72 -13.91 -10.62 -3.39
N GLY A 73 -14.80 -9.70 -3.74
CA GLY A 73 -16.22 -9.70 -3.39
C GLY A 73 -17.17 -9.93 -4.59
N GLY A 74 -16.67 -10.53 -5.70
CA GLY A 74 -17.50 -10.84 -6.88
C GLY A 74 -17.59 -9.72 -7.92
N ASP A 75 -16.86 -8.61 -7.76
CA ASP A 75 -16.73 -7.56 -8.79
C ASP A 75 -15.33 -7.59 -9.40
N LEU A 76 -15.22 -8.00 -10.65
CA LEU A 76 -13.97 -8.10 -11.40
C LEU A 76 -13.16 -6.78 -11.49
N LYS A 77 -13.79 -5.62 -11.23
CA LYS A 77 -13.11 -4.33 -11.14
C LYS A 77 -12.49 -4.08 -9.76
N ARG A 78 -12.88 -4.87 -8.76
CA ARG A 78 -12.50 -4.69 -7.36
C ARG A 78 -11.78 -5.93 -6.84
N PHE A 79 -10.55 -6.07 -7.28
CA PHE A 79 -9.63 -7.09 -6.77
C PHE A 79 -8.33 -6.41 -6.34
N GLY A 80 -7.87 -6.67 -5.14
CA GLY A 80 -6.62 -6.09 -4.65
C GLY A 80 -6.49 -6.18 -3.14
N PRO A 81 -5.49 -5.51 -2.56
CA PRO A 81 -5.31 -5.49 -1.11
C PRO A 81 -6.50 -4.83 -0.41
N GLU A 82 -6.61 -5.07 0.88
CA GLU A 82 -7.55 -4.37 1.74
C GLU A 82 -7.48 -2.86 1.54
N LYS A 83 -8.54 -2.16 1.96
CA LYS A 83 -8.53 -0.70 1.95
C LYS A 83 -7.38 -0.16 2.79
N TYR A 84 -6.93 1.03 2.46
CA TYR A 84 -5.80 1.68 3.12
C TYR A 84 -5.88 1.71 4.65
N PRO A 85 -7.02 2.05 5.29
CA PRO A 85 -7.12 2.03 6.75
C PRO A 85 -6.92 0.63 7.35
N GLU A 86 -7.50 -0.39 6.73
CA GLU A 86 -7.41 -1.77 7.21
C GLU A 86 -5.98 -2.31 7.11
N GLN A 87 -5.25 -1.98 6.05
CA GLN A 87 -3.84 -2.34 5.91
C GLN A 87 -2.98 -1.76 7.04
N LEU A 88 -3.20 -0.49 7.40
CA LEU A 88 -2.47 0.17 8.48
C LEU A 88 -2.83 -0.39 9.86
N GLN A 89 -4.08 -0.80 10.07
CA GLN A 89 -4.51 -1.49 11.30
C GLN A 89 -3.87 -2.86 11.43
N GLU A 90 -3.76 -3.63 10.34
CA GLU A 90 -3.07 -4.92 10.32
C GLU A 90 -1.59 -4.77 10.69
N MET A 91 -0.93 -3.76 10.15
CA MET A 91 0.46 -3.48 10.48
C MET A 91 0.63 -3.24 11.98
N ALA A 92 -0.22 -2.42 12.59
CA ALA A 92 -0.19 -2.17 14.03
C ALA A 92 -0.48 -3.44 14.85
N ALA A 93 -1.44 -4.26 14.42
CA ALA A 93 -1.77 -5.54 15.07
C ALA A 93 -0.62 -6.55 15.01
N SER A 94 0.26 -6.44 14.01
CA SER A 94 1.46 -7.27 13.83
C SER A 94 2.70 -6.73 14.55
N GLY A 95 2.54 -5.73 15.44
CA GLY A 95 3.63 -5.13 16.19
C GLY A 95 4.36 -4.00 15.44
N GLY A 96 3.91 -3.64 14.25
CA GLY A 96 4.43 -2.50 13.51
C GLY A 96 3.98 -1.14 14.07
N PRO A 97 4.36 -0.06 13.42
CA PRO A 97 4.00 1.30 13.83
C PRO A 97 2.49 1.50 13.97
N VAL A 98 2.08 2.16 15.05
CA VAL A 98 0.67 2.47 15.30
C VAL A 98 0.26 3.71 14.52
N ILE A 99 -0.64 3.51 13.57
CA ILE A 99 -1.14 4.57 12.69
C ILE A 99 -2.64 4.75 12.91
N ARG A 100 -3.04 6.02 13.01
CA ARG A 100 -4.44 6.41 13.02
C ARG A 100 -4.82 6.95 11.65
N VAL A 101 -6.00 6.58 11.18
CA VAL A 101 -6.57 7.05 9.91
C VAL A 101 -7.91 7.71 10.21
N GLU A 102 -8.13 8.89 9.65
CA GLU A 102 -9.40 9.61 9.71
C GLU A 102 -9.87 9.96 8.29
N PRO A 103 -11.18 9.80 7.99
CA PRO A 103 -11.72 10.21 6.70
C PRO A 103 -11.72 11.74 6.58
N TRP A 104 -11.50 12.22 5.37
CA TRP A 104 -11.72 13.62 5.03
C TRP A 104 -13.19 13.84 4.71
N VAL A 105 -13.87 14.66 5.50
CA VAL A 105 -15.32 14.91 5.36
C VAL A 105 -15.52 16.30 4.77
N GLU A 106 -16.03 16.37 3.56
CA GLU A 106 -16.29 17.64 2.84
C GLU A 106 -17.20 18.55 3.67
N GLY A 107 -16.83 19.84 3.80
CA GLY A 107 -17.54 20.84 4.59
C GLY A 107 -17.36 20.72 6.11
N VAL A 108 -16.63 19.70 6.60
CA VAL A 108 -16.32 19.50 8.03
C VAL A 108 -14.82 19.57 8.25
N SER A 109 -14.06 18.71 7.55
CA SER A 109 -12.59 18.68 7.63
C SER A 109 -11.97 19.91 6.94
N ASN A 110 -10.89 20.43 7.51
CA ASN A 110 -10.23 21.64 7.02
C ASN A 110 -8.73 21.62 7.36
N GLU A 111 -8.02 22.69 6.98
CA GLU A 111 -6.58 22.83 7.23
C GLU A 111 -6.17 22.74 8.70
N THR A 112 -7.08 23.02 9.64
CA THR A 112 -6.80 22.88 11.08
C THR A 112 -6.60 21.41 11.48
N ASP A 113 -7.29 20.49 10.82
CA ASP A 113 -7.10 19.05 11.04
C ASP A 113 -5.72 18.60 10.60
N LEU A 114 -5.27 19.04 9.41
CA LEU A 114 -3.93 18.77 8.91
C LEU A 114 -2.86 19.38 9.82
N LEU A 115 -3.09 20.62 10.27
CA LEU A 115 -2.19 21.30 11.19
C LEU A 115 -2.08 20.56 12.52
N ARG A 116 -3.20 20.07 13.05
CA ARG A 116 -3.26 19.26 14.27
C ARG A 116 -2.40 18.01 14.15
N VAL A 117 -2.54 17.25 13.05
CA VAL A 117 -1.79 15.99 12.89
C VAL A 117 -0.31 16.24 12.61
N LEU A 118 0.05 17.32 11.94
CA LEU A 118 1.46 17.72 11.78
C LEU A 118 2.09 18.17 13.11
N THR A 119 1.31 18.77 14.00
CA THR A 119 1.82 19.26 15.29
C THR A 119 2.00 18.14 16.31
N TYR A 120 1.10 17.18 16.33
CA TYR A 120 1.05 16.14 17.37
C TYR A 120 1.37 14.73 16.89
N GLY A 121 1.43 14.51 15.58
CA GLY A 121 1.80 13.23 14.98
C GLY A 121 3.31 13.11 14.72
N TYR A 122 3.73 11.89 14.39
CA TYR A 122 5.12 11.55 14.06
C TYR A 122 5.31 11.28 12.55
N GLY A 123 4.48 11.78 11.71
CA GLY A 123 4.50 11.60 10.26
C GLY A 123 3.07 11.59 9.76
N THR A 124 2.81 12.31 8.70
CA THR A 124 1.45 12.48 8.17
C THR A 124 1.42 12.03 6.73
N MET A 125 0.47 11.17 6.40
CA MET A 125 0.23 10.70 5.05
C MET A 125 -1.16 11.13 4.61
N LEU A 126 -1.29 11.52 3.36
CA LEU A 126 -2.55 11.86 2.73
C LEU A 126 -2.88 10.83 1.66
N HIS A 127 -4.03 10.18 1.79
CA HIS A 127 -4.65 9.44 0.71
C HIS A 127 -5.51 10.42 -0.07
N THR A 128 -5.16 10.67 -1.32
CA THR A 128 -5.78 11.71 -2.15
C THR A 128 -6.08 11.20 -3.55
N SER A 129 -6.96 11.90 -4.26
CA SER A 129 -7.12 11.69 -5.70
C SER A 129 -5.86 12.16 -6.43
N SER A 130 -5.34 11.35 -7.32
CA SER A 130 -4.17 11.70 -8.15
C SER A 130 -4.37 12.98 -8.96
N THR A 131 -5.61 13.33 -9.31
CA THR A 131 -5.93 14.55 -10.07
C THR A 131 -5.75 15.85 -9.27
N ALA A 132 -5.67 15.76 -7.94
CA ALA A 132 -5.38 16.90 -7.07
C ALA A 132 -3.87 17.20 -6.95
N LEU A 133 -3.01 16.31 -7.47
CA LEU A 133 -1.55 16.42 -7.41
C LEU A 133 -1.03 17.23 -8.59
N THR A 134 -1.29 18.53 -8.58
CA THR A 134 -1.05 19.47 -9.71
C THR A 134 0.42 19.69 -10.04
N TYR A 135 1.33 19.21 -9.21
CA TYR A 135 2.78 19.20 -9.47
C TYR A 135 3.23 18.13 -10.48
N HIS A 136 2.31 17.24 -10.92
CA HIS A 136 2.67 16.16 -11.82
C HIS A 136 1.66 16.02 -12.97
N ASP A 137 2.07 16.42 -14.17
CA ASP A 137 1.25 16.47 -15.38
C ASP A 137 0.58 15.14 -15.76
N VAL A 138 1.23 14.01 -15.47
CA VAL A 138 0.70 12.69 -15.80
C VAL A 138 -0.53 12.37 -14.93
N TYR A 139 -0.52 12.76 -13.66
CA TYR A 139 -1.63 12.52 -12.75
C TYR A 139 -2.84 13.39 -13.08
N VAL A 140 -2.62 14.66 -13.35
CA VAL A 140 -3.70 15.60 -13.67
C VAL A 140 -4.49 15.21 -14.92
N LYS A 141 -3.82 14.59 -15.90
CA LYS A 141 -4.39 14.23 -17.21
C LYS A 141 -5.02 12.84 -17.24
N ASN A 142 -4.78 12.01 -16.23
CA ASN A 142 -5.26 10.63 -16.20
C ASN A 142 -6.56 10.48 -15.42
N TYR A 143 -7.12 9.27 -15.49
CA TYR A 143 -8.29 8.88 -14.70
C TYR A 143 -7.98 8.99 -13.20
N PRO A 144 -8.88 9.60 -12.37
CA PRO A 144 -8.64 9.75 -10.93
C PRO A 144 -8.44 8.39 -10.27
N ARG A 145 -7.34 8.28 -9.53
CA ARG A 145 -7.00 7.10 -8.72
C ARG A 145 -6.57 7.54 -7.32
N GLY A 146 -6.78 6.69 -6.35
CA GLY A 146 -6.23 6.88 -5.02
C GLY A 146 -4.69 6.88 -5.07
N HIS A 147 -4.08 7.83 -4.39
CA HIS A 147 -2.63 7.95 -4.28
C HIS A 147 -2.26 8.42 -2.87
N VAL A 148 -1.18 7.88 -2.33
CA VAL A 148 -0.71 8.23 -0.99
C VAL A 148 0.58 9.00 -1.10
N ILE A 149 0.61 10.15 -0.43
CA ILE A 149 1.78 11.03 -0.32
C ILE A 149 2.05 11.36 1.14
N GLU A 150 3.24 11.80 1.45
CA GLU A 150 3.59 12.33 2.75
C GLU A 150 3.40 13.84 2.78
N LEU A 151 2.75 14.34 3.83
CA LEU A 151 2.66 15.76 4.18
C LEU A 151 3.62 16.04 5.33
N TYR A 152 4.56 16.98 5.14
CA TYR A 152 5.54 17.31 6.17
C TYR A 152 5.56 18.78 6.60
N GLY A 153 4.76 19.62 5.99
CA GLY A 153 4.63 21.03 6.38
C GLY A 153 3.43 21.73 5.75
N LEU A 154 2.99 22.80 6.40
CA LEU A 154 1.95 23.69 5.90
C LEU A 154 2.39 25.14 6.06
N ASP A 155 2.18 25.95 5.04
CA ASP A 155 2.20 27.40 5.06
C ASP A 155 0.77 27.92 4.77
N LEU A 156 0.07 28.30 5.84
CA LEU A 156 -1.30 28.76 5.73
C LEU A 156 -1.42 30.18 5.16
N GLN A 157 -0.35 31.00 5.24
CA GLN A 157 -0.34 32.34 4.66
C GLN A 157 -0.22 32.27 3.13
N GLU A 158 0.73 31.49 2.65
CA GLU A 158 0.96 31.29 1.21
C GLU A 158 0.02 30.20 0.61
N ARG A 159 -0.82 29.55 1.43
CA ARG A 159 -1.70 28.44 1.03
C ARG A 159 -0.93 27.32 0.33
N MET A 160 0.21 26.91 0.91
CA MET A 160 1.09 25.87 0.37
C MET A 160 1.23 24.71 1.35
N ALA A 161 1.28 23.49 0.82
CA ALA A 161 1.60 22.27 1.53
C ALA A 161 2.98 21.78 1.09
N GLN A 162 3.82 21.36 2.03
CA GLN A 162 5.09 20.70 1.72
C GLN A 162 4.87 19.20 1.67
N VAL A 163 5.14 18.60 0.52
CA VAL A 163 4.81 17.20 0.25
C VAL A 163 6.03 16.42 -0.26
N ASN A 164 6.06 15.15 0.08
CA ASN A 164 6.96 14.17 -0.51
C ASN A 164 6.13 13.06 -1.13
N ASP A 165 6.31 12.87 -2.44
CA ASP A 165 5.71 11.78 -3.20
C ASP A 165 6.84 10.86 -3.69
N SER A 166 6.96 9.73 -3.06
CA SER A 166 8.03 8.77 -3.33
C SER A 166 7.69 7.76 -4.42
N PHE A 167 6.49 7.84 -5.01
CA PHE A 167 6.06 6.95 -6.08
C PHE A 167 5.33 7.71 -7.18
N LEU A 168 6.09 8.35 -8.03
CA LEU A 168 5.62 8.95 -9.28
C LEU A 168 6.02 8.09 -10.46
N LEU A 169 5.25 8.13 -11.54
CA LEU A 169 5.63 7.53 -12.80
C LEU A 169 5.77 8.62 -13.84
N ASP A 170 6.92 8.66 -14.52
CA ASP A 170 7.09 9.52 -15.69
C ASP A 170 6.25 9.02 -16.88
N SER A 171 6.24 9.75 -17.98
CA SER A 171 5.51 9.38 -19.20
C SER A 171 6.00 8.07 -19.83
N SER A 172 7.18 7.59 -19.44
CA SER A 172 7.78 6.32 -19.88
C SER A 172 7.51 5.19 -18.89
N GLY A 173 6.89 5.48 -17.74
CA GLY A 173 6.58 4.52 -16.68
C GLY A 173 7.74 4.25 -15.73
N HIS A 174 8.80 5.07 -15.71
CA HIS A 174 9.86 4.96 -14.73
C HIS A 174 9.46 5.62 -13.42
N ALA A 175 9.82 4.98 -12.30
CA ALA A 175 9.58 5.53 -10.97
C ALA A 175 10.50 6.74 -10.72
N MET A 176 9.90 7.79 -10.17
CA MET A 176 10.57 9.02 -9.74
C MET A 176 9.99 9.52 -8.43
N THR A 177 10.61 10.51 -7.84
CA THR A 177 10.14 11.17 -6.61
C THR A 177 9.88 12.64 -6.87
N TYR A 178 8.99 13.21 -6.06
CA TYR A 178 8.80 14.65 -5.96
C TYR A 178 8.91 15.07 -4.49
N VAL A 179 9.75 16.04 -4.21
CA VAL A 179 9.85 16.71 -2.91
C VAL A 179 9.70 18.20 -3.16
N GLY A 180 8.68 18.81 -2.62
CA GLY A 180 8.40 20.22 -2.88
C GLY A 180 7.04 20.69 -2.38
N SER A 181 6.60 21.81 -2.93
CA SER A 181 5.37 22.47 -2.52
C SER A 181 4.22 22.15 -3.47
N ALA A 182 3.04 21.88 -2.89
CA ALA A 182 1.77 21.79 -3.60
C ALA A 182 0.81 22.89 -3.11
N ARG A 183 -0.11 23.33 -3.96
CA ARG A 183 -1.16 24.26 -3.52
C ARG A 183 -2.10 23.56 -2.55
N LEU A 184 -2.27 24.13 -1.37
CA LEU A 184 -3.09 23.52 -0.32
C LEU A 184 -4.56 23.38 -0.76
N ASP A 185 -5.10 24.37 -1.47
CA ASP A 185 -6.48 24.36 -1.93
C ASP A 185 -6.74 23.23 -2.94
N ASP A 186 -5.82 22.99 -3.88
CA ASP A 186 -5.93 21.90 -4.86
C ASP A 186 -5.85 20.55 -4.13
N LEU A 187 -4.90 20.42 -3.21
CA LEU A 187 -4.70 19.21 -2.44
C LEU A 187 -5.93 18.83 -1.61
N MET A 188 -6.49 19.82 -0.86
CA MET A 188 -7.67 19.60 -0.02
C MET A 188 -8.91 19.13 -0.78
N GLN A 189 -9.06 19.51 -2.05
CA GLN A 189 -10.16 19.04 -2.91
C GLN A 189 -10.07 17.55 -3.24
N GLY A 190 -8.88 16.97 -3.15
CA GLY A 190 -8.66 15.58 -3.49
C GLY A 190 -8.46 14.64 -2.30
N ILE A 191 -8.28 15.15 -1.09
CA ILE A 191 -8.05 14.30 0.10
C ILE A 191 -9.28 13.40 0.32
N ILE A 192 -9.02 12.12 0.50
CA ILE A 192 -10.01 11.09 0.84
C ILE A 192 -9.91 10.75 2.33
N GLU A 193 -8.67 10.57 2.80
CA GLU A 193 -8.33 10.20 4.16
C GLU A 193 -6.98 10.81 4.51
N TYR A 194 -6.72 11.00 5.79
CA TYR A 194 -5.39 11.35 6.28
C TYR A 194 -5.00 10.42 7.44
N ALA A 195 -3.72 10.09 7.49
CA ALA A 195 -3.18 9.17 8.46
C ALA A 195 -1.95 9.76 9.13
N TRP A 196 -1.70 9.38 10.39
CA TRP A 196 -0.49 9.78 11.10
C TRP A 196 -0.04 8.73 12.11
N LEU A 197 1.26 8.69 12.36
CA LEU A 197 1.82 7.91 13.45
C LEU A 197 1.44 8.57 14.78
N VAL A 198 0.78 7.82 15.67
CA VAL A 198 0.28 8.35 16.95
C VAL A 198 1.34 8.35 18.06
N GLU A 199 2.40 7.59 17.86
CA GLU A 199 3.54 7.48 18.78
C GLU A 199 4.84 7.41 17.99
N GLN A 200 5.95 7.67 18.66
CA GLN A 200 7.28 7.55 18.03
C GLN A 200 7.48 6.09 17.59
N PRO A 201 7.74 5.83 16.30
CA PRO A 201 7.92 4.48 15.83
C PRO A 201 9.21 3.85 16.41
N VAL A 202 9.14 2.55 16.67
CA VAL A 202 10.26 1.75 17.15
C VAL A 202 10.55 0.67 16.11
N PRO A 203 11.83 0.41 15.77
CA PRO A 203 12.16 -0.65 14.83
C PRO A 203 11.82 -2.04 15.41
N LEU A 204 11.24 -2.89 14.59
CA LEU A 204 11.06 -4.30 14.93
C LEU A 204 12.40 -5.04 14.90
N SER A 205 12.57 -5.99 15.80
CA SER A 205 13.67 -6.95 15.69
C SER A 205 13.43 -7.88 14.48
N PRO A 206 14.49 -8.48 13.90
CA PRO A 206 14.32 -9.45 12.82
C PRO A 206 13.40 -10.61 13.20
N ARG A 207 13.43 -11.05 14.44
CA ARG A 207 12.56 -12.10 14.99
C ARG A 207 11.08 -11.71 14.93
N GLU A 208 10.74 -10.51 15.39
CA GLU A 208 9.36 -9.99 15.34
C GLU A 208 8.89 -9.81 13.89
N MET A 209 9.76 -9.32 13.02
CA MET A 209 9.48 -9.18 11.60
C MET A 209 9.17 -10.54 10.94
N HIS A 210 9.95 -11.57 11.23
CA HIS A 210 9.72 -12.91 10.70
C HIS A 210 8.43 -13.54 11.25
N ALA A 211 8.14 -13.35 12.54
CA ALA A 211 6.90 -13.82 13.15
C ALA A 211 5.66 -13.16 12.49
N ALA A 212 5.70 -11.86 12.24
CA ALA A 212 4.62 -11.13 11.57
C ALA A 212 4.46 -11.59 10.09
N CYS A 213 5.56 -11.78 9.38
CA CYS A 213 5.54 -12.29 8.01
C CYS A 213 4.89 -13.70 7.96
N ALA A 214 5.31 -14.63 8.81
CA ALA A 214 4.72 -15.98 8.90
C ALA A 214 3.22 -15.93 9.22
N TYR A 215 2.80 -15.04 10.13
CA TYR A 215 1.40 -14.85 10.47
C TYR A 215 0.55 -14.42 9.24
N HIS A 216 1.01 -13.45 8.47
CA HIS A 216 0.29 -12.99 7.29
C HIS A 216 0.29 -13.99 6.15
N ILE A 217 1.39 -14.75 5.97
CA ILE A 217 1.40 -15.85 4.99
C ILE A 217 0.37 -16.92 5.38
N ARG A 218 0.28 -17.26 6.66
CA ARG A 218 -0.72 -18.22 7.15
C ARG A 218 -2.13 -17.72 6.84
N GLN A 219 -2.42 -16.45 7.07
CA GLN A 219 -3.71 -15.85 6.70
C GLN A 219 -3.98 -15.93 5.19
N TYR A 220 -2.95 -15.68 4.36
CA TYR A 220 -3.07 -15.84 2.91
C TYR A 220 -3.47 -17.28 2.52
N VAL A 221 -2.83 -18.28 3.11
CA VAL A 221 -3.06 -19.71 2.80
C VAL A 221 -4.41 -20.19 3.30
N THR A 222 -4.78 -19.81 4.53
CA THR A 222 -6.00 -20.32 5.21
C THR A 222 -7.24 -19.48 4.95
N GLY A 223 -7.09 -18.19 4.62
CA GLY A 223 -8.20 -17.25 4.51
C GLY A 223 -8.86 -16.90 5.84
N GLU A 224 -8.24 -17.23 6.99
CA GLU A 224 -8.86 -17.21 8.32
C GLU A 224 -9.14 -15.82 8.92
N LYS A 225 -8.86 -14.74 8.23
CA LYS A 225 -9.26 -13.44 8.76
C LYS A 225 -10.77 -13.31 8.80
N VAL A 226 -11.31 -13.11 9.99
CA VAL A 226 -12.75 -12.87 10.20
C VAL A 226 -13.10 -11.52 9.57
N THR A 227 -13.76 -11.56 8.42
CA THR A 227 -14.37 -10.37 7.83
C THR A 227 -15.79 -10.21 8.37
N THR A 228 -16.22 -8.98 8.53
CA THR A 228 -17.64 -8.67 8.79
C THR A 228 -18.53 -8.99 7.60
N ASP A 229 -17.94 -9.11 6.39
CA ASP A 229 -18.64 -9.48 5.16
C ASP A 229 -18.27 -10.92 4.74
N GLN A 230 -19.20 -11.85 4.93
CA GLN A 230 -19.05 -13.28 4.59
C GLN A 230 -18.91 -13.55 3.08
N HIS A 231 -19.16 -12.56 2.22
CA HIS A 231 -19.07 -12.70 0.76
C HIS A 231 -17.66 -12.38 0.23
N VAL A 232 -16.82 -11.74 1.00
CA VAL A 232 -15.45 -11.39 0.59
C VAL A 232 -14.50 -12.58 0.83
N LYS A 233 -13.87 -13.06 -0.25
CA LYS A 233 -12.81 -14.06 -0.19
C LYS A 233 -11.45 -13.37 -0.18
N ARG A 234 -10.48 -13.96 0.54
CA ARG A 234 -9.16 -13.37 0.76
C ARG A 234 -8.04 -14.35 0.47
N GLY A 235 -6.84 -13.83 0.26
CA GLY A 235 -5.65 -14.62 0.04
C GLY A 235 -5.80 -15.56 -1.15
N ASP A 236 -5.32 -16.79 -1.03
CA ASP A 236 -5.41 -17.81 -2.09
C ASP A 236 -6.86 -17.99 -2.59
N ALA A 237 -7.84 -18.07 -1.68
CA ALA A 237 -9.25 -18.21 -2.04
C ALA A 237 -9.79 -16.97 -2.79
N GLY A 238 -9.32 -15.78 -2.45
CA GLY A 238 -9.65 -14.53 -3.15
C GLY A 238 -9.12 -14.52 -4.58
N TYR A 239 -7.85 -14.86 -4.76
CA TYR A 239 -7.23 -14.98 -6.09
C TYR A 239 -7.93 -16.01 -6.97
N ARG A 240 -8.23 -17.21 -6.44
CA ARG A 240 -8.92 -18.28 -7.18
C ARG A 240 -10.33 -17.87 -7.58
N ALA A 241 -11.06 -17.21 -6.69
CA ALA A 241 -12.42 -16.75 -6.99
C ALA A 241 -12.40 -15.64 -8.06
N PHE A 242 -11.50 -14.67 -7.94
CA PHE A 242 -11.32 -13.61 -8.94
C PHE A 242 -11.02 -14.17 -10.33
N VAL A 243 -10.07 -15.08 -10.44
CA VAL A 243 -9.71 -15.72 -11.71
C VAL A 243 -10.81 -16.65 -12.21
N GLY A 244 -11.53 -17.31 -11.29
CA GLY A 244 -12.66 -18.15 -11.61
C GLY A 244 -13.78 -17.39 -12.34
N ASP A 245 -13.99 -16.11 -12.01
CA ASP A 245 -15.02 -15.28 -12.62
C ASP A 245 -14.61 -14.68 -14.00
N PHE A 246 -13.40 -14.96 -14.50
CA PHE A 246 -12.98 -14.49 -15.83
C PHE A 246 -13.85 -15.02 -16.97
N HIS A 247 -14.58 -16.14 -16.77
CA HIS A 247 -15.53 -16.65 -17.72
C HIS A 247 -16.69 -15.65 -18.00
N LEU A 248 -17.03 -14.79 -17.02
CA LEU A 248 -18.06 -13.76 -17.20
C LEU A 248 -17.70 -12.72 -18.27
N LEU A 249 -16.38 -12.57 -18.55
CA LEU A 249 -15.91 -11.65 -19.58
C LEU A 249 -16.25 -12.06 -21.01
N GLU A 250 -16.50 -13.35 -21.26
CA GLU A 250 -16.74 -13.88 -22.59
C GLU A 250 -18.06 -13.36 -23.20
N ASP A 251 -19.08 -13.16 -22.34
CA ASP A 251 -20.42 -12.74 -22.74
C ASP A 251 -20.61 -11.20 -22.67
N MET A 252 -19.62 -10.43 -22.25
CA MET A 252 -19.71 -8.98 -22.15
C MET A 252 -19.70 -8.28 -23.51
N GLU A 253 -20.31 -7.12 -23.61
CA GLU A 253 -20.18 -6.25 -24.76
C GLU A 253 -18.72 -5.79 -24.96
N ASP A 254 -18.31 -5.48 -26.19
CA ASP A 254 -16.90 -5.22 -26.54
C ASP A 254 -16.27 -4.06 -25.76
N GLN A 255 -17.03 -2.99 -25.54
CA GLN A 255 -16.54 -1.85 -24.78
C GLN A 255 -16.35 -2.20 -23.29
N GLU A 256 -17.27 -2.95 -22.74
CA GLU A 256 -17.23 -3.41 -21.36
C GLU A 256 -16.09 -4.40 -21.16
N PHE A 257 -15.96 -5.42 -22.02
CA PHE A 257 -14.85 -6.37 -22.03
C PHE A 257 -13.48 -5.66 -21.99
N ARG A 258 -13.31 -4.65 -22.88
CA ARG A 258 -12.05 -3.86 -22.91
C ARG A 258 -11.80 -3.14 -21.59
N ALA A 259 -12.83 -2.53 -21.01
CA ALA A 259 -12.72 -1.81 -19.74
C ALA A 259 -12.36 -2.77 -18.59
N TYR A 260 -13.00 -3.94 -18.51
CA TYR A 260 -12.68 -4.95 -17.50
C TYR A 260 -11.25 -5.48 -17.65
N CYS A 261 -10.82 -5.84 -18.86
CA CYS A 261 -9.43 -6.28 -19.08
C CYS A 261 -8.39 -5.22 -18.66
N HIS A 262 -8.71 -3.95 -18.85
CA HIS A 262 -7.86 -2.84 -18.41
C HIS A 262 -7.82 -2.75 -16.87
N GLU A 263 -8.97 -2.85 -16.18
CA GLU A 263 -9.00 -2.84 -14.71
C GLU A 263 -8.30 -4.07 -14.10
N ILE A 264 -8.51 -5.26 -14.66
CA ILE A 264 -7.81 -6.48 -14.25
C ILE A 264 -6.29 -6.31 -14.40
N TYR A 265 -5.84 -5.74 -15.52
CA TYR A 265 -4.42 -5.42 -15.73
C TYR A 265 -3.87 -4.53 -14.62
N TYR A 266 -4.62 -3.49 -14.21
CA TYR A 266 -4.22 -2.60 -13.13
C TYR A 266 -4.20 -3.31 -11.78
N ASN A 267 -5.26 -4.04 -11.46
CA ASN A 267 -5.42 -4.73 -10.18
C ASN A 267 -4.33 -5.78 -9.95
N LEU A 268 -3.95 -6.53 -10.99
CA LEU A 268 -2.84 -7.51 -10.90
C LEU A 268 -1.46 -6.85 -10.82
N ARG A 269 -1.32 -5.62 -11.33
CA ARG A 269 -0.05 -4.88 -11.31
C ARG A 269 0.15 -4.15 -9.98
N LEU A 270 -0.87 -3.48 -9.46
CA LEU A 270 -0.75 -2.56 -8.32
C LEU A 270 -1.35 -3.19 -7.06
N GLY A 271 -0.49 -3.51 -6.10
CA GLY A 271 -0.89 -3.99 -4.77
C GLY A 271 -1.29 -5.46 -4.70
N SER A 272 -1.17 -6.25 -5.77
CA SER A 272 -1.53 -7.68 -5.74
C SER A 272 -0.43 -8.58 -6.32
N ALA A 273 -0.74 -9.46 -7.26
CA ALA A 273 0.13 -10.55 -7.69
C ALA A 273 1.57 -10.16 -8.07
N LEU A 274 1.75 -9.06 -8.81
CA LEU A 274 3.09 -8.59 -9.19
C LEU A 274 3.86 -8.05 -8.00
N HIS A 275 3.24 -7.21 -7.16
CA HIS A 275 3.89 -6.69 -5.96
C HIS A 275 4.18 -7.80 -4.94
N LEU A 276 3.29 -8.78 -4.80
CA LEU A 276 3.52 -9.90 -3.90
C LEU A 276 4.78 -10.67 -4.29
N ALA A 277 4.95 -11.01 -5.55
CA ALA A 277 6.15 -11.70 -6.02
C ALA A 277 7.42 -10.84 -5.87
N ASP A 278 7.35 -9.55 -6.25
CA ASP A 278 8.46 -8.61 -6.19
C ASP A 278 8.92 -8.35 -4.75
N TYR A 279 7.99 -8.03 -3.85
CA TYR A 279 8.31 -7.80 -2.44
C TYR A 279 8.72 -9.07 -1.69
N THR A 280 8.24 -10.24 -2.11
CA THR A 280 8.74 -11.51 -1.56
C THR A 280 10.22 -11.70 -1.88
N ALA A 281 10.63 -11.41 -3.12
CA ALA A 281 12.05 -11.48 -3.48
C ALA A 281 12.90 -10.46 -2.70
N ASP A 282 12.43 -9.21 -2.59
CA ASP A 282 13.13 -8.15 -1.84
C ASP A 282 13.24 -8.50 -0.35
N TYR A 283 12.17 -9.02 0.26
CA TYR A 283 12.16 -9.45 1.66
C TYR A 283 13.19 -10.55 1.92
N CYS A 284 13.19 -11.58 1.08
CA CYS A 284 14.15 -12.69 1.21
C CYS A 284 15.60 -12.23 1.00
N LEU A 285 15.83 -11.29 0.07
CA LEU A 285 17.15 -10.73 -0.17
C LEU A 285 17.64 -9.92 1.04
N LEU A 286 16.77 -9.08 1.62
CA LEU A 286 17.06 -8.25 2.78
C LEU A 286 17.40 -9.10 4.02
N HIS A 287 16.67 -10.20 4.21
CA HIS A 287 16.78 -11.08 5.37
C HIS A 287 17.55 -12.38 5.10
N GLN A 288 18.32 -12.44 4.02
CA GLN A 288 19.03 -13.66 3.60
C GLN A 288 19.94 -14.22 4.70
N ALA A 289 20.55 -13.36 5.50
CA ALA A 289 21.44 -13.78 6.60
C ALA A 289 20.70 -14.52 7.73
N THR A 290 19.45 -14.16 8.02
CA THR A 290 18.62 -14.76 9.07
C THR A 290 17.76 -15.93 8.56
N LEU A 291 17.29 -15.86 7.31
CA LEU A 291 16.50 -16.92 6.67
C LEU A 291 17.36 -18.10 6.18
N GLY A 292 18.67 -17.90 6.10
CA GLY A 292 19.61 -18.94 5.66
C GLY A 292 19.66 -19.15 4.13
N PRO A 293 20.40 -20.20 3.69
CA PRO A 293 20.68 -20.41 2.27
C PRO A 293 19.42 -20.75 1.43
N GLN A 294 18.36 -21.26 2.03
CA GLN A 294 17.09 -21.54 1.34
C GLN A 294 16.38 -20.28 0.86
N ALA A 295 16.68 -19.11 1.43
CA ALA A 295 16.15 -17.84 0.96
C ALA A 295 16.47 -17.56 -0.52
N GLN A 296 17.63 -18.03 -1.00
CA GLN A 296 18.01 -17.90 -2.41
C GLN A 296 17.03 -18.63 -3.36
N HIS A 297 16.58 -19.82 -2.95
CA HIS A 297 15.56 -20.56 -3.71
C HIS A 297 14.24 -19.78 -3.80
N ILE A 298 13.78 -19.20 -2.69
CA ILE A 298 12.55 -18.37 -2.69
C ILE A 298 12.70 -17.14 -3.58
N ILE A 299 13.86 -16.48 -3.56
CA ILE A 299 14.15 -15.34 -4.45
C ILE A 299 13.99 -15.75 -5.93
N GLU A 300 14.55 -16.88 -6.33
CA GLU A 300 14.46 -17.39 -7.69
C GLU A 300 13.01 -17.73 -8.09
N LEU A 301 12.26 -18.39 -7.20
CA LEU A 301 10.83 -18.66 -7.41
C LEU A 301 10.03 -17.37 -7.57
N ALA A 302 10.25 -16.39 -6.71
CA ALA A 302 9.56 -15.12 -6.72
C ALA A 302 9.84 -14.32 -8.00
N GLN A 303 11.10 -14.25 -8.42
CA GLN A 303 11.50 -13.58 -9.67
C GLN A 303 10.90 -14.26 -10.92
N ALA A 304 10.90 -15.60 -10.95
CA ALA A 304 10.26 -16.35 -12.02
C ALA A 304 8.73 -16.10 -12.02
N LEU A 305 8.11 -16.11 -10.87
CA LEU A 305 6.68 -15.86 -10.71
C LEU A 305 6.30 -14.43 -11.15
N TYR A 306 7.08 -13.42 -10.76
CA TYR A 306 6.93 -12.04 -11.21
C TYR A 306 6.96 -11.94 -12.75
N ALA A 307 7.95 -12.56 -13.39
CA ALA A 307 8.09 -12.54 -14.82
C ALA A 307 6.89 -13.19 -15.54
N ASP A 308 6.36 -14.28 -14.99
CA ASP A 308 5.24 -15.00 -15.57
C ASP A 308 3.90 -14.27 -15.34
N TRP A 309 3.68 -13.68 -14.14
CA TRP A 309 2.53 -12.80 -13.89
C TRP A 309 2.58 -11.55 -14.78
N HIS A 310 3.75 -10.96 -15.00
CA HIS A 310 3.90 -9.81 -15.87
C HIS A 310 3.51 -10.14 -17.33
N LYS A 311 3.96 -11.29 -17.85
CA LYS A 311 3.58 -11.77 -19.19
C LYS A 311 2.06 -12.02 -19.28
N LEU A 312 1.47 -12.66 -18.28
CA LEU A 312 0.03 -12.93 -18.26
C LEU A 312 -0.76 -11.63 -18.21
N ASN A 313 -0.35 -10.70 -17.36
CA ASN A 313 -0.99 -9.40 -17.20
C ASN A 313 -1.00 -8.60 -18.51
N LEU A 314 0.13 -8.55 -19.22
CA LEU A 314 0.19 -7.96 -20.56
C LEU A 314 -0.66 -8.71 -21.58
N HIS A 315 -0.80 -10.04 -21.45
CA HIS A 315 -1.68 -10.83 -22.31
C HIS A 315 -3.15 -10.45 -22.09
N ILE A 316 -3.59 -10.31 -20.85
CA ILE A 316 -4.94 -9.85 -20.51
C ILE A 316 -5.21 -8.48 -21.15
N TYR A 317 -4.32 -7.51 -20.94
CA TYR A 317 -4.45 -6.17 -21.52
C TYR A 317 -4.57 -6.20 -23.05
N LYS A 318 -3.68 -6.92 -23.73
CA LYS A 318 -3.72 -7.06 -25.19
C LYS A 318 -4.96 -7.79 -25.68
N THR A 319 -5.45 -8.77 -24.93
CA THR A 319 -6.69 -9.51 -25.23
C THR A 319 -7.91 -8.57 -25.20
N GLY A 320 -7.97 -7.67 -24.20
CA GLY A 320 -8.99 -6.63 -24.14
C GLY A 320 -8.92 -5.64 -25.29
N LEU A 321 -7.71 -5.14 -25.62
CA LEU A 321 -7.54 -4.22 -26.74
C LEU A 321 -7.94 -4.83 -28.10
N GLN A 322 -7.70 -6.11 -28.28
CA GLN A 322 -7.96 -6.84 -29.53
C GLN A 322 -9.32 -7.54 -29.54
N LEU A 323 -10.12 -7.44 -28.49
CA LEU A 323 -11.44 -8.05 -28.32
C LEU A 323 -11.41 -9.59 -28.52
N ARG A 324 -10.34 -10.25 -28.06
CA ARG A 324 -10.16 -11.70 -28.22
C ARG A 324 -10.74 -12.48 -27.06
N LYS A 325 -12.05 -12.36 -26.82
CA LYS A 325 -12.78 -13.00 -25.71
C LYS A 325 -12.51 -14.50 -25.60
N HIS A 326 -12.43 -15.20 -26.74
CA HIS A 326 -12.16 -16.63 -26.82
C HIS A 326 -10.80 -17.06 -26.21
N ARG A 327 -9.93 -16.13 -25.82
CA ARG A 327 -8.68 -16.41 -25.12
C ARG A 327 -8.83 -16.48 -23.60
N MET A 328 -9.97 -16.08 -23.06
CA MET A 328 -10.18 -16.03 -21.60
C MET A 328 -10.00 -17.40 -20.92
N PRO A 329 -10.46 -18.55 -21.48
CA PRO A 329 -10.21 -19.85 -20.86
C PRO A 329 -8.72 -20.17 -20.71
N GLU A 330 -7.90 -19.91 -21.74
CA GLU A 330 -6.44 -20.10 -21.68
C GLU A 330 -5.80 -19.19 -20.61
N ILE A 331 -6.26 -17.94 -20.54
CA ILE A 331 -5.78 -16.97 -19.53
C ILE A 331 -6.12 -17.44 -18.13
N THR A 332 -7.36 -17.91 -17.91
CA THR A 332 -7.84 -18.46 -16.64
C THR A 332 -6.99 -19.65 -16.18
N GLU A 333 -6.76 -20.62 -17.04
CA GLU A 333 -5.94 -21.81 -16.73
C GLU A 333 -4.51 -21.40 -16.32
N ARG A 334 -3.91 -20.50 -17.08
CA ARG A 334 -2.55 -19.99 -16.76
C ARG A 334 -2.51 -19.22 -15.44
N ALA A 335 -3.53 -18.39 -15.16
CA ALA A 335 -3.63 -17.66 -13.92
C ALA A 335 -3.77 -18.60 -12.71
N LEU A 336 -4.61 -19.63 -12.81
CA LEU A 336 -4.78 -20.64 -11.74
C LEU A 336 -3.46 -21.38 -11.47
N HIS A 337 -2.68 -21.71 -12.50
CA HIS A 337 -1.37 -22.32 -12.33
C HIS A 337 -0.39 -21.36 -11.63
N LEU A 338 -0.41 -20.07 -11.94
CA LEU A 338 0.44 -19.09 -11.25
C LEU A 338 0.04 -18.92 -9.78
N ILE A 339 -1.26 -18.95 -9.47
CA ILE A 339 -1.75 -18.90 -8.08
C ILE A 339 -1.25 -20.11 -7.29
N GLU A 340 -1.24 -21.30 -7.87
CA GLU A 340 -0.71 -22.51 -7.21
C GLU A 340 0.79 -22.39 -6.91
N ARG A 341 1.58 -21.89 -7.87
CA ARG A 341 3.01 -21.64 -7.66
C ARG A 341 3.26 -20.55 -6.61
N GLN A 342 2.42 -19.50 -6.60
CA GLN A 342 2.48 -18.42 -5.62
C GLN A 342 2.22 -18.95 -4.20
N ARG A 343 1.18 -19.77 -4.06
CA ARG A 343 0.87 -20.44 -2.80
C ARG A 343 2.04 -21.29 -2.30
N HIS A 344 2.58 -22.15 -3.16
CA HIS A 344 3.70 -23.01 -2.80
C HIS A 344 4.93 -22.21 -2.35
N MET A 345 5.31 -21.16 -3.09
CA MET A 345 6.40 -20.25 -2.71
C MET A 345 6.17 -19.62 -1.33
N LEU A 346 4.95 -19.18 -1.03
CA LEU A 346 4.61 -18.59 0.27
C LEU A 346 4.62 -19.62 1.39
N GLU A 347 4.16 -20.86 1.16
CA GLU A 347 4.23 -21.94 2.13
C GLU A 347 5.69 -22.26 2.50
N GLU A 348 6.60 -22.30 1.53
CA GLU A 348 8.04 -22.47 1.79
C GLU A 348 8.61 -21.28 2.58
N LEU A 349 8.27 -20.04 2.22
CA LEU A 349 8.71 -18.86 2.95
C LEU A 349 8.17 -18.85 4.40
N MET A 350 6.93 -19.29 4.61
CA MET A 350 6.35 -19.40 5.96
C MET A 350 7.20 -20.29 6.86
N ILE A 351 7.61 -21.46 6.37
CA ILE A 351 8.47 -22.38 7.12
C ILE A 351 9.80 -21.69 7.51
N LEU A 352 10.43 -20.99 6.57
CA LEU A 352 11.70 -20.29 6.85
C LEU A 352 11.53 -19.16 7.87
N THR A 353 10.45 -18.39 7.75
CA THR A 353 10.18 -17.27 8.68
C THR A 353 9.78 -17.77 10.07
N GLU A 354 9.05 -18.88 10.20
CA GLU A 354 8.76 -19.53 11.48
C GLU A 354 10.05 -19.99 12.18
N GLN A 355 10.95 -20.66 11.44
CA GLN A 355 12.24 -21.09 11.97
C GLN A 355 13.14 -19.93 12.41
N ALA A 356 13.13 -18.82 11.64
CA ALA A 356 13.91 -17.63 11.98
C ALA A 356 13.31 -16.82 13.13
N ALA A 357 12.03 -17.03 13.46
CA ALA A 357 11.34 -16.41 14.60
C ALA A 357 11.50 -17.17 15.92
N GLU A 358 11.99 -18.41 15.92
CA GLU A 358 12.34 -19.19 17.12
C GLU A 358 13.67 -18.75 17.74
#